data_34c372eda72cb9fac168c0be35ccd66b
#
_entry.id   34c372eda72cb9fac168c0be35ccd66b
#
_cell.length_a   1.000
_cell.length_b   1.000
_cell.length_c   1.000
_cell.angle_alpha   90.00
_cell.angle_beta   90.00
_cell.angle_gamma   90.00
#
_symmetry.space_group_name_H-M   'P 1'
#
loop_
_entity.id
_entity.type
_entity.pdbx_description
1 polymer ?
#
loop_
_entity_poly.entity_id
_entity_poly.type
_entity_poly.pdbx_seq_one_letter_code
_entity_poly.pdbx_strand_id
1 'polypeptide(L)'
;MMIERLKAVFGDVNKRRNNFTYKVLHALRLFARANGIDVDDVLGLLGKGDAWDRFLSYLRERGYTGMTVNNIISKLRAVCDLYSVRVDWNRVNKLKRMLWRGELSRNPFAENEGELDREKIRRMLFYGCSSLRDKVMILVMATSGISIGDLLALRLRNIEDPYSDRDCYKLEFRRRKTNVKTITFITREARDILLQYLEERKRKGENIDPNSLVVTLRDGRPLRDTQARSIFYRIFEKAGLQEDIGKDARGHNRKKYHPHLLRKFFRTALRNAGIERIYVEAMIGHNLKSTFGVEMVYDKQADRPEVLEEQYRKAIPQLTFLSELPYLEQKKREAELEERVRRLEKILKKLLALQTQHSLQDLEAV
;
A
#
# COMPACT_ATOMS: atom_id res chain seq x y z
N MET A 1 -7.48 -30.10 -22.72
CA MET A 1 -6.26 -29.94 -23.55
C MET A 1 -5.67 -28.54 -23.53
N MET A 2 -6.46 -27.48 -23.80
CA MET A 2 -5.98 -26.07 -23.76
C MET A 2 -5.42 -25.66 -22.40
N ILE A 3 -6.16 -25.96 -21.31
CA ILE A 3 -5.77 -25.58 -19.94
C ILE A 3 -4.43 -26.21 -19.53
N GLU A 4 -4.17 -27.46 -19.88
CA GLU A 4 -2.90 -28.14 -19.56
C GLU A 4 -1.72 -27.51 -20.32
N ARG A 5 -1.90 -27.16 -21.60
CA ARG A 5 -0.88 -26.44 -22.36
C ARG A 5 -0.60 -25.03 -21.80
N LEU A 6 -1.63 -24.33 -21.35
CA LEU A 6 -1.47 -23.03 -20.66
C LEU A 6 -0.70 -23.17 -19.35
N LYS A 7 -0.95 -24.24 -18.59
CA LYS A 7 -0.19 -24.54 -17.36
C LYS A 7 1.27 -24.88 -17.67
N ALA A 8 1.53 -25.65 -18.73
CA ALA A 8 2.88 -26.00 -19.16
C ALA A 8 3.70 -24.75 -19.56
N VAL A 9 3.09 -23.81 -20.29
CA VAL A 9 3.77 -22.61 -20.79
C VAL A 9 3.88 -21.52 -19.72
N PHE A 10 2.80 -21.26 -18.99
CA PHE A 10 2.72 -20.13 -18.03
C PHE A 10 2.88 -20.52 -16.57
N GLY A 11 3.09 -21.83 -16.28
CA GLY A 11 3.25 -22.38 -14.94
C GLY A 11 1.95 -22.78 -14.26
N ASP A 12 2.06 -23.67 -13.28
CA ASP A 12 0.91 -24.26 -12.58
C ASP A 12 0.11 -23.21 -11.76
N VAL A 13 -1.21 -23.28 -11.87
CA VAL A 13 -2.18 -22.39 -11.20
C VAL A 13 -2.11 -22.49 -9.68
N ASN A 14 -1.74 -23.66 -9.15
CA ASN A 14 -1.83 -23.94 -7.72
C ASN A 14 -0.73 -23.29 -6.88
N LYS A 15 0.34 -22.78 -7.49
CA LYS A 15 1.48 -22.23 -6.73
C LYS A 15 1.33 -20.79 -6.26
N ARG A 16 0.47 -19.93 -6.86
CA ARG A 16 0.19 -18.55 -6.37
C ARG A 16 -1.05 -17.93 -7.03
N ARG A 17 -2.02 -17.39 -6.27
CA ARG A 17 -3.19 -16.62 -6.74
C ARG A 17 -2.88 -15.40 -7.64
N ASN A 18 -1.64 -14.98 -7.73
CA ASN A 18 -1.16 -13.92 -8.64
C ASN A 18 -0.46 -14.47 -9.88
N ASN A 19 -0.57 -15.77 -10.15
CA ASN A 19 0.04 -16.38 -11.31
C ASN A 19 -0.61 -15.84 -12.60
N PHE A 20 0.21 -15.61 -13.60
CA PHE A 20 -0.23 -15.20 -14.94
C PHE A 20 -1.28 -16.15 -15.51
N THR A 21 -1.08 -17.45 -15.34
CA THR A 21 -2.01 -18.52 -15.75
C THR A 21 -3.43 -18.33 -15.17
N TYR A 22 -3.54 -18.02 -13.87
CA TYR A 22 -4.86 -17.75 -13.28
C TYR A 22 -5.57 -16.56 -13.96
N LYS A 23 -4.81 -15.48 -14.26
CA LYS A 23 -5.35 -14.30 -14.91
C LYS A 23 -5.76 -14.59 -16.37
N VAL A 24 -4.98 -15.42 -17.06
CA VAL A 24 -5.31 -15.91 -18.40
C VAL A 24 -6.60 -16.73 -18.36
N LEU A 25 -6.71 -17.72 -17.48
CA LEU A 25 -7.91 -18.54 -17.34
C LEU A 25 -9.14 -17.70 -16.96
N HIS A 26 -8.97 -16.69 -16.10
CA HIS A 26 -10.04 -15.76 -15.79
C HIS A 26 -10.50 -14.97 -17.03
N ALA A 27 -9.57 -14.48 -17.84
CA ALA A 27 -9.88 -13.76 -19.08
C ALA A 27 -10.62 -14.65 -20.09
N LEU A 28 -10.18 -15.91 -20.26
CA LEU A 28 -10.85 -16.90 -21.12
C LEU A 28 -12.27 -17.20 -20.63
N ARG A 29 -12.48 -17.40 -19.34
CA ARG A 29 -13.81 -17.62 -18.76
C ARG A 29 -14.75 -16.43 -18.97
N LEU A 30 -14.23 -15.20 -18.88
CA LEU A 30 -15.03 -14.00 -19.19
C LEU A 30 -15.40 -13.93 -20.65
N PHE A 31 -14.46 -14.26 -21.56
CA PHE A 31 -14.72 -14.30 -23.00
C PHE A 31 -15.73 -15.37 -23.37
N ALA A 32 -15.61 -16.57 -22.79
CA ALA A 32 -16.55 -17.67 -22.96
C ALA A 32 -17.97 -17.26 -22.53
N ARG A 33 -18.13 -16.69 -21.32
CA ARG A 33 -19.42 -16.21 -20.82
C ARG A 33 -20.06 -15.14 -21.70
N ALA A 34 -19.27 -14.19 -22.18
CA ALA A 34 -19.77 -13.14 -23.07
C ALA A 34 -20.28 -13.67 -24.41
N ASN A 35 -19.80 -14.81 -24.83
CA ASN A 35 -20.15 -15.45 -26.09
C ASN A 35 -21.07 -16.68 -25.96
N GLY A 36 -21.46 -17.06 -24.72
CA GLY A 36 -22.35 -18.19 -24.48
C GLY A 36 -21.75 -19.55 -24.84
N ILE A 37 -20.45 -19.74 -24.68
CA ILE A 37 -19.72 -20.96 -25.07
C ILE A 37 -18.96 -21.55 -23.88
N ASP A 38 -18.47 -22.79 -24.04
CA ASP A 38 -17.53 -23.37 -23.08
C ASP A 38 -16.12 -22.74 -23.24
N VAL A 39 -15.33 -22.81 -22.17
CA VAL A 39 -13.97 -22.27 -22.16
C VAL A 39 -13.05 -22.99 -23.15
N ASP A 40 -13.28 -24.29 -23.40
CA ASP A 40 -12.47 -25.07 -24.31
C ASP A 40 -12.73 -24.70 -25.81
N ASP A 41 -13.89 -24.06 -26.10
CA ASP A 41 -14.27 -23.61 -27.46
C ASP A 41 -13.78 -22.18 -27.79
N VAL A 42 -13.23 -21.47 -26.80
CA VAL A 42 -12.82 -20.05 -26.93
C VAL A 42 -11.86 -19.83 -28.08
N LEU A 43 -10.90 -20.74 -28.31
CA LEU A 43 -9.90 -20.60 -29.37
C LEU A 43 -10.54 -20.45 -30.77
N GLY A 44 -11.65 -21.14 -31.03
CA GLY A 44 -12.39 -21.06 -32.31
C GLY A 44 -13.08 -19.70 -32.54
N LEU A 45 -13.30 -18.91 -31.47
CA LEU A 45 -13.96 -17.62 -31.58
C LEU A 45 -13.02 -16.43 -31.43
N LEU A 46 -11.81 -16.59 -30.87
CA LEU A 46 -10.87 -15.48 -30.65
C LEU A 46 -10.49 -14.75 -31.97
N GLY A 47 -10.52 -15.44 -33.14
CA GLY A 47 -10.28 -14.82 -34.43
C GLY A 47 -11.48 -14.05 -35.01
N LYS A 48 -12.68 -14.19 -34.45
CA LYS A 48 -13.91 -13.61 -34.98
C LYS A 48 -14.20 -12.23 -34.36
N GLY A 49 -14.38 -11.22 -35.23
CA GLY A 49 -14.58 -9.83 -34.80
C GLY A 49 -15.86 -9.62 -33.97
N ASP A 50 -16.96 -10.27 -34.35
CA ASP A 50 -18.25 -10.21 -33.67
C ASP A 50 -18.19 -10.79 -32.23
N ALA A 51 -17.34 -11.78 -31.98
CA ALA A 51 -17.11 -12.32 -30.65
C ALA A 51 -16.42 -11.28 -29.71
N TRP A 52 -15.53 -10.46 -30.26
CA TRP A 52 -14.92 -9.36 -29.55
C TRP A 52 -15.91 -8.23 -29.29
N ASP A 53 -16.81 -7.96 -30.21
CA ASP A 53 -17.86 -6.96 -30.05
C ASP A 53 -18.77 -7.32 -28.84
N ARG A 54 -19.28 -8.57 -28.80
CA ARG A 54 -20.05 -9.10 -27.67
C ARG A 54 -19.27 -9.05 -26.38
N PHE A 55 -18.00 -9.44 -26.42
CA PHE A 55 -17.16 -9.46 -25.25
C PHE A 55 -16.91 -8.06 -24.65
N LEU A 56 -16.60 -7.07 -25.46
CA LEU A 56 -16.36 -5.71 -24.99
C LEU A 56 -17.65 -5.07 -24.47
N SER A 57 -18.80 -5.27 -25.14
CA SER A 57 -20.11 -4.83 -24.64
C SER A 57 -20.45 -5.46 -23.28
N TYR A 58 -20.26 -6.76 -23.14
CA TYR A 58 -20.45 -7.48 -21.88
C TYR A 58 -19.59 -6.92 -20.74
N LEU A 59 -18.31 -6.58 -21.01
CA LEU A 59 -17.44 -5.97 -19.97
C LEU A 59 -17.91 -4.55 -19.61
N ARG A 60 -18.42 -3.78 -20.58
CA ARG A 60 -18.94 -2.43 -20.35
C ARG A 60 -20.20 -2.44 -19.51
N GLU A 61 -21.17 -3.29 -19.83
CA GLU A 61 -22.41 -3.48 -19.10
C GLU A 61 -22.19 -3.89 -17.63
N ARG A 62 -21.13 -4.68 -17.40
CA ARG A 62 -20.73 -5.09 -16.03
C ARG A 62 -19.87 -4.07 -15.30
N GLY A 63 -19.67 -2.89 -15.82
CA GLY A 63 -18.95 -1.80 -15.16
C GLY A 63 -17.44 -2.03 -15.02
N TYR A 64 -16.82 -2.86 -15.86
CA TYR A 64 -15.36 -3.00 -15.85
C TYR A 64 -14.68 -1.70 -16.25
N THR A 65 -13.69 -1.26 -15.45
CA THR A 65 -12.90 -0.06 -15.78
C THR A 65 -12.00 -0.30 -16.99
N GLY A 66 -11.72 0.74 -17.77
CA GLY A 66 -10.85 0.67 -18.93
C GLY A 66 -9.48 0.05 -18.64
N MET A 67 -8.88 0.35 -17.48
CA MET A 67 -7.62 -0.26 -17.03
C MET A 67 -7.75 -1.78 -16.82
N THR A 68 -8.85 -2.24 -16.23
CA THR A 68 -9.12 -3.67 -16.03
C THR A 68 -9.31 -4.36 -17.37
N VAL A 69 -10.04 -3.74 -18.30
CA VAL A 69 -10.25 -4.23 -19.67
C VAL A 69 -8.92 -4.35 -20.43
N ASN A 70 -8.03 -3.36 -20.34
CA ASN A 70 -6.69 -3.44 -20.92
C ASN A 70 -5.91 -4.65 -20.39
N ASN A 71 -5.98 -4.91 -19.09
CA ASN A 71 -5.33 -6.06 -18.47
C ASN A 71 -5.93 -7.40 -18.96
N ILE A 72 -7.24 -7.48 -19.09
CA ILE A 72 -7.93 -8.69 -19.59
C ILE A 72 -7.55 -8.94 -21.05
N ILE A 73 -7.64 -7.93 -21.91
CA ILE A 73 -7.27 -8.05 -23.35
C ILE A 73 -5.81 -8.46 -23.49
N SER A 74 -4.90 -7.92 -22.67
CA SER A 74 -3.48 -8.31 -22.74
C SER A 74 -3.26 -9.79 -22.42
N LYS A 75 -4.11 -10.41 -21.61
CA LYS A 75 -4.06 -11.86 -21.32
C LYS A 75 -4.61 -12.70 -22.47
N LEU A 76 -5.70 -12.25 -23.09
CA LEU A 76 -6.24 -12.91 -24.28
C LEU A 76 -5.27 -12.78 -25.48
N ARG A 77 -4.58 -11.62 -25.63
CA ARG A 77 -3.53 -11.45 -26.63
C ARG A 77 -2.43 -12.49 -26.47
N ALA A 78 -1.92 -12.70 -25.26
CA ALA A 78 -0.90 -13.72 -24.98
C ALA A 78 -1.38 -15.13 -25.36
N VAL A 79 -2.68 -15.42 -25.25
CA VAL A 79 -3.27 -16.69 -25.72
C VAL A 79 -3.31 -16.74 -27.25
N CYS A 80 -3.74 -15.65 -27.88
CA CYS A 80 -3.75 -15.57 -29.33
C CYS A 80 -2.35 -15.77 -29.94
N ASP A 81 -1.34 -15.13 -29.35
CA ASP A 81 0.06 -15.26 -29.76
C ASP A 81 0.54 -16.71 -29.58
N LEU A 82 0.24 -17.37 -28.44
CA LEU A 82 0.62 -18.74 -28.16
C LEU A 82 0.01 -19.76 -29.15
N TYR A 83 -1.23 -19.53 -29.55
CA TYR A 83 -1.97 -20.43 -30.45
C TYR A 83 -2.00 -19.94 -31.90
N SER A 84 -1.24 -18.88 -32.25
CA SER A 84 -1.18 -18.29 -33.61
C SER A 84 -2.56 -17.89 -34.15
N VAL A 85 -3.46 -17.46 -33.26
CA VAL A 85 -4.79 -16.98 -33.63
C VAL A 85 -4.68 -15.54 -34.16
N ARG A 86 -5.08 -15.31 -35.40
CA ARG A 86 -5.10 -13.97 -36.01
C ARG A 86 -6.30 -13.19 -35.51
N VAL A 87 -6.05 -12.00 -34.96
CA VAL A 87 -7.08 -11.08 -34.47
C VAL A 87 -6.85 -9.70 -35.08
N ASP A 88 -7.92 -9.05 -35.52
CA ASP A 88 -7.86 -7.64 -35.92
C ASP A 88 -7.81 -6.75 -34.66
N TRP A 89 -6.59 -6.55 -34.15
CA TRP A 89 -6.34 -5.71 -32.97
C TRP A 89 -6.68 -4.24 -33.21
N ASN A 90 -6.70 -3.76 -34.45
CA ASN A 90 -7.08 -2.39 -34.79
C ASN A 90 -8.58 -2.19 -34.53
N ARG A 91 -9.41 -3.13 -34.97
CA ARG A 91 -10.85 -3.16 -34.67
C ARG A 91 -11.13 -3.24 -33.19
N VAL A 92 -10.53 -4.21 -32.48
CA VAL A 92 -10.68 -4.39 -31.02
C VAL A 92 -10.29 -3.13 -30.27
N ASN A 93 -9.16 -2.52 -30.62
CA ASN A 93 -8.70 -1.28 -29.97
C ASN A 93 -9.60 -0.07 -30.30
N LYS A 94 -10.15 0.02 -31.53
CA LYS A 94 -11.08 1.08 -31.92
C LYS A 94 -12.36 0.99 -31.09
N LEU A 95 -12.99 -0.18 -31.03
CA LEU A 95 -14.21 -0.40 -30.25
C LEU A 95 -13.98 -0.17 -28.76
N LYS A 96 -12.86 -0.68 -28.21
CA LYS A 96 -12.48 -0.42 -26.83
C LYS A 96 -12.36 1.09 -26.53
N ARG A 97 -11.72 1.88 -27.40
CA ARG A 97 -11.62 3.34 -27.24
C ARG A 97 -12.98 4.02 -27.28
N MET A 98 -13.89 3.53 -28.12
CA MET A 98 -15.26 4.07 -28.20
C MET A 98 -16.04 3.79 -26.92
N LEU A 99 -16.04 2.55 -26.41
CA LEU A 99 -16.79 2.13 -25.23
C LEU A 99 -16.25 2.74 -23.91
N TRP A 100 -14.93 2.98 -23.81
CA TRP A 100 -14.27 3.57 -22.63
C TRP A 100 -13.62 4.91 -22.98
N ARG A 101 -14.28 5.77 -23.73
CA ARG A 101 -13.76 7.08 -24.12
C ARG A 101 -13.37 7.89 -22.90
N GLY A 102 -12.09 8.31 -22.82
CA GLY A 102 -11.55 9.06 -21.69
C GLY A 102 -11.25 8.25 -20.41
N GLU A 103 -11.64 6.97 -20.35
CA GLU A 103 -11.51 6.15 -19.13
C GLU A 103 -10.39 5.09 -19.20
N LEU A 104 -9.74 4.87 -20.36
CA LEU A 104 -8.80 3.76 -20.58
C LEU A 104 -7.54 3.81 -19.70
N SER A 105 -7.08 4.99 -19.36
CA SER A 105 -5.91 5.22 -18.49
C SER A 105 -6.30 5.75 -17.11
N ARG A 106 -7.56 6.13 -16.90
CA ARG A 106 -8.06 6.72 -15.66
C ARG A 106 -8.45 5.63 -14.68
N ASN A 107 -7.92 5.72 -13.46
CA ASN A 107 -8.47 4.96 -12.34
C ASN A 107 -9.61 5.80 -11.75
N PRO A 108 -10.89 5.39 -11.88
CA PRO A 108 -12.03 6.20 -11.43
C PRO A 108 -12.03 6.43 -9.90
N PHE A 109 -11.28 5.61 -9.17
CA PHE A 109 -11.16 5.73 -7.71
C PHE A 109 -9.94 6.54 -7.26
N ALA A 110 -9.05 6.96 -8.19
CA ALA A 110 -7.82 7.67 -7.83
C ALA A 110 -8.10 9.05 -7.23
N GLU A 111 -9.18 9.71 -7.65
CA GLU A 111 -9.59 11.03 -7.16
C GLU A 111 -10.17 10.98 -5.75
N ASN A 112 -10.75 9.84 -5.37
CA ASN A 112 -11.35 9.61 -4.07
C ASN A 112 -10.42 8.82 -3.12
N GLU A 113 -9.21 8.48 -3.58
CA GLU A 113 -8.21 7.78 -2.77
C GLU A 113 -7.68 8.68 -1.67
N GLY A 114 -7.52 8.16 -0.46
CA GLY A 114 -6.98 8.93 0.66
C GLY A 114 -5.52 9.32 0.44
N GLU A 115 -5.11 10.39 1.07
CA GLU A 115 -3.72 10.80 1.16
C GLU A 115 -3.23 10.63 2.61
N LEU A 116 -2.02 10.06 2.76
CA LEU A 116 -1.36 9.94 4.05
C LEU A 116 -0.38 11.10 4.23
N ASP A 117 -0.44 11.71 5.39
CA ASP A 117 0.51 12.67 5.93
C ASP A 117 1.11 12.14 7.24
N ARG A 118 2.05 12.87 7.83
CA ARG A 118 2.72 12.49 9.08
C ARG A 118 1.73 12.30 10.24
N GLU A 119 0.74 13.16 10.36
CA GLU A 119 -0.25 13.10 11.43
C GLU A 119 -1.15 11.86 11.31
N LYS A 120 -1.60 11.53 10.11
CA LYS A 120 -2.38 10.30 9.88
C LYS A 120 -1.56 9.04 10.19
N ILE A 121 -0.26 9.04 9.84
CA ILE A 121 0.63 7.92 10.20
C ILE A 121 0.80 7.83 11.72
N ARG A 122 0.94 8.94 12.43
CA ARG A 122 0.93 8.98 13.90
C ARG A 122 -0.36 8.41 14.47
N ARG A 123 -1.52 8.83 13.97
CA ARG A 123 -2.81 8.26 14.38
C ARG A 123 -2.87 6.76 14.17
N MET A 124 -2.35 6.24 13.05
CA MET A 124 -2.24 4.80 12.82
C MET A 124 -1.37 4.11 13.86
N LEU A 125 -0.22 4.68 14.20
CA LEU A 125 0.72 4.11 15.18
C LEU A 125 0.17 4.10 16.61
N PHE A 126 -0.63 5.11 16.99
CA PHE A 126 -1.18 5.25 18.34
C PHE A 126 -2.51 4.54 18.53
N TYR A 127 -3.45 4.81 17.65
CA TYR A 127 -4.83 4.36 17.80
C TYR A 127 -5.13 3.11 16.96
N GLY A 128 -4.41 2.93 15.85
CA GLY A 128 -4.64 1.84 14.90
C GLY A 128 -3.93 0.55 15.27
N CYS A 129 -2.66 0.64 15.65
CA CYS A 129 -1.82 -0.51 15.91
C CYS A 129 -2.17 -1.19 17.25
N SER A 130 -2.35 -2.51 17.23
CA SER A 130 -2.65 -3.32 18.41
C SER A 130 -1.46 -4.14 18.91
N SER A 131 -0.31 -4.07 18.23
CA SER A 131 0.91 -4.85 18.55
C SER A 131 2.15 -4.17 17.99
N LEU A 132 3.34 -4.55 18.52
CA LEU A 132 4.63 -4.12 17.96
C LEU A 132 4.78 -4.54 16.49
N ARG A 133 4.29 -5.72 16.10
CA ARG A 133 4.26 -6.16 14.70
C ARG A 133 3.55 -5.15 13.80
N ASP A 134 2.37 -4.67 14.23
CA ASP A 134 1.57 -3.73 13.45
C ASP A 134 2.33 -2.41 13.27
N LYS A 135 3.01 -1.93 14.34
CA LYS A 135 3.89 -0.74 14.27
C LYS A 135 5.08 -0.96 13.33
N VAL A 136 5.75 -2.12 13.40
CA VAL A 136 6.84 -2.48 12.47
C VAL A 136 6.35 -2.45 11.02
N MET A 137 5.17 -3.01 10.73
CA MET A 137 4.61 -3.02 9.37
C MET A 137 4.40 -1.58 8.84
N ILE A 138 3.85 -0.69 9.66
CA ILE A 138 3.64 0.71 9.28
C ILE A 138 4.97 1.44 9.09
N LEU A 139 5.85 1.38 10.09
CA LEU A 139 7.11 2.13 10.09
C LEU A 139 8.03 1.68 8.96
N VAL A 140 8.25 0.37 8.80
CA VAL A 140 9.11 -0.13 7.73
C VAL A 140 8.58 0.27 6.36
N MET A 141 7.25 0.19 6.10
CA MET A 141 6.70 0.61 4.81
C MET A 141 6.71 2.13 4.61
N ALA A 142 6.43 2.91 5.65
CA ALA A 142 6.39 4.37 5.56
C ALA A 142 7.79 4.98 5.37
N THR A 143 8.82 4.36 5.96
CA THR A 143 10.19 4.89 5.94
C THR A 143 11.04 4.32 4.81
N SER A 144 10.69 3.17 4.23
CA SER A 144 11.44 2.56 3.11
C SER A 144 10.71 2.55 1.78
N GLY A 145 9.39 2.82 1.78
CA GLY A 145 8.57 2.76 0.59
C GLY A 145 8.39 1.38 -0.03
N ILE A 146 8.79 0.29 0.65
CA ILE A 146 8.61 -1.07 0.13
C ILE A 146 7.14 -1.44 -0.01
N SER A 147 6.83 -2.38 -0.90
CA SER A 147 5.47 -2.87 -1.04
C SER A 147 5.14 -3.89 0.06
N ILE A 148 3.83 -4.09 0.32
CA ILE A 148 3.39 -5.12 1.28
C ILE A 148 3.93 -6.51 0.93
N GLY A 149 4.00 -6.85 -0.38
CA GLY A 149 4.54 -8.14 -0.81
C GLY A 149 6.04 -8.28 -0.58
N ASP A 150 6.78 -7.18 -0.67
CA ASP A 150 8.23 -7.16 -0.38
C ASP A 150 8.46 -7.22 1.14
N LEU A 151 7.68 -6.48 1.95
CA LEU A 151 7.71 -6.56 3.42
C LEU A 151 7.50 -7.99 3.93
N LEU A 152 6.50 -8.71 3.39
CA LEU A 152 6.19 -10.08 3.79
C LEU A 152 7.27 -11.12 3.41
N ALA A 153 8.19 -10.74 2.53
CA ALA A 153 9.32 -11.58 2.15
C ALA A 153 10.65 -11.12 2.77
N LEU A 154 10.64 -9.95 3.43
CA LEU A 154 11.83 -9.34 4.00
C LEU A 154 12.36 -10.18 5.15
N ARG A 155 13.67 -10.46 5.14
CA ARG A 155 14.38 -11.19 6.19
C ARG A 155 15.35 -10.27 6.91
N LEU A 156 15.76 -10.65 8.12
CA LEU A 156 16.69 -9.84 8.92
C LEU A 156 18.01 -9.60 8.20
N ARG A 157 18.54 -10.58 7.46
CA ARG A 157 19.74 -10.43 6.62
C ARG A 157 19.64 -9.37 5.53
N ASN A 158 18.43 -8.89 5.21
CA ASN A 158 18.24 -7.81 4.26
C ASN A 158 18.45 -6.43 4.88
N ILE A 159 18.59 -6.35 6.21
CA ILE A 159 18.84 -5.13 6.96
C ILE A 159 20.31 -5.14 7.36
N GLU A 160 21.05 -4.15 6.90
CA GLU A 160 22.47 -4.04 7.23
C GLU A 160 22.66 -3.59 8.67
N ASP A 161 23.35 -4.42 9.45
CA ASP A 161 23.74 -4.17 10.84
C ASP A 161 22.68 -3.43 11.69
N PRO A 162 21.54 -4.05 11.94
CA PRO A 162 20.44 -3.39 12.66
C PRO A 162 20.77 -3.10 14.14
N TYR A 163 21.88 -3.62 14.67
CA TYR A 163 22.30 -3.45 16.07
C TYR A 163 23.25 -2.27 16.27
N SER A 164 23.82 -1.70 15.19
CA SER A 164 24.65 -0.49 15.27
C SER A 164 23.85 0.74 15.62
N ASP A 165 24.55 1.82 16.04
CA ASP A 165 23.93 3.11 16.31
C ASP A 165 24.09 4.04 15.12
N ARG A 166 23.04 4.12 14.26
CA ARG A 166 22.99 4.94 13.04
C ARG A 166 21.65 5.67 12.95
N ASP A 167 21.59 6.71 12.12
CA ASP A 167 20.36 7.46 11.87
C ASP A 167 19.42 6.72 10.92
N CYS A 168 19.99 5.90 10.02
CA CYS A 168 19.23 5.06 9.10
C CYS A 168 19.96 3.74 8.83
N TYR A 169 19.18 2.74 8.39
CA TYR A 169 19.64 1.37 8.19
C TYR A 169 19.28 0.91 6.80
N LYS A 170 20.27 0.47 6.04
CA LYS A 170 20.11 0.01 4.67
C LYS A 170 19.27 -1.26 4.60
N LEU A 171 18.30 -1.26 3.68
CA LEU A 171 17.57 -2.44 3.24
C LEU A 171 18.01 -2.80 1.83
N GLU A 172 18.53 -4.01 1.65
CA GLU A 172 18.89 -4.54 0.33
C GLU A 172 18.15 -5.83 0.04
N PHE A 173 17.36 -5.84 -1.04
CA PHE A 173 16.54 -6.99 -1.44
C PHE A 173 16.22 -6.97 -2.93
N ARG A 174 15.69 -8.09 -3.46
CA ARG A 174 15.11 -8.13 -4.80
C ARG A 174 13.59 -8.09 -4.72
N ARG A 175 12.99 -7.16 -5.46
CA ARG A 175 11.53 -7.02 -5.48
C ARG A 175 10.85 -8.25 -6.03
N ARG A 176 9.82 -8.74 -5.33
CA ARG A 176 9.08 -9.95 -5.73
C ARG A 176 8.36 -9.83 -7.07
N LYS A 177 7.90 -8.63 -7.42
CA LYS A 177 7.12 -8.39 -8.65
C LYS A 177 8.00 -8.25 -9.88
N THR A 178 9.15 -7.59 -9.78
CA THR A 178 9.96 -7.16 -10.92
C THR A 178 11.36 -7.74 -10.94
N ASN A 179 11.77 -8.44 -9.88
CA ASN A 179 13.13 -8.96 -9.63
C ASN A 179 14.23 -7.89 -9.66
N VAL A 180 13.88 -6.62 -9.58
CA VAL A 180 14.85 -5.51 -9.53
C VAL A 180 15.55 -5.53 -8.18
N LYS A 181 16.89 -5.46 -8.18
CA LYS A 181 17.68 -5.20 -6.98
C LYS A 181 17.30 -3.82 -6.47
N THR A 182 16.96 -3.69 -5.20
CA THR A 182 16.48 -2.45 -4.60
C THR A 182 17.27 -2.19 -3.33
N ILE A 183 17.76 -0.96 -3.20
CA ILE A 183 18.39 -0.42 -2.01
C ILE A 183 17.51 0.73 -1.53
N THR A 184 17.08 0.67 -0.27
CA THR A 184 16.36 1.72 0.43
C THR A 184 16.78 1.70 1.89
N PHE A 185 16.13 2.49 2.74
CA PHE A 185 16.54 2.61 4.13
C PHE A 185 15.31 2.62 5.05
N ILE A 186 15.52 2.34 6.33
CA ILE A 186 14.57 2.62 7.41
C ILE A 186 15.21 3.58 8.41
N THR A 187 14.40 4.38 9.09
CA THR A 187 14.85 5.29 10.14
C THR A 187 15.23 4.53 11.42
N ARG A 188 15.96 5.22 12.32
CA ARG A 188 16.25 4.72 13.68
C ARG A 188 14.97 4.31 14.42
N GLU A 189 13.90 5.10 14.39
CA GLU A 189 12.62 4.76 15.02
C GLU A 189 12.04 3.43 14.53
N ALA A 190 12.07 3.22 13.20
CA ALA A 190 11.56 1.98 12.61
C ALA A 190 12.40 0.77 13.07
N ARG A 191 13.71 0.92 13.16
CA ARG A 191 14.63 -0.10 13.66
C ARG A 191 14.41 -0.38 15.14
N ASP A 192 14.24 0.63 15.97
CA ASP A 192 14.07 0.48 17.41
C ASP A 192 12.78 -0.32 17.73
N ILE A 193 11.68 0.01 17.06
CA ILE A 193 10.43 -0.76 17.17
C ILE A 193 10.60 -2.19 16.62
N LEU A 194 11.39 -2.37 15.56
CA LEU A 194 11.70 -3.71 15.05
C LEU A 194 12.47 -4.52 16.10
N LEU A 195 13.51 -3.97 16.73
CA LEU A 195 14.28 -4.68 17.76
C LEU A 195 13.40 -5.04 18.97
N GLN A 196 12.51 -4.16 19.42
CA GLN A 196 11.55 -4.47 20.47
C GLN A 196 10.62 -5.63 20.06
N TYR A 197 10.15 -5.65 18.82
CA TYR A 197 9.33 -6.74 18.31
C TYR A 197 10.10 -8.07 18.23
N LEU A 198 11.35 -8.04 17.83
CA LEU A 198 12.20 -9.25 17.79
C LEU A 198 12.44 -9.79 19.20
N GLU A 199 12.67 -8.94 20.20
CA GLU A 199 12.79 -9.36 21.59
C GLU A 199 11.47 -9.93 22.14
N GLU A 200 10.31 -9.37 21.77
CA GLU A 200 9.02 -9.99 22.10
C GLU A 200 8.89 -11.39 21.52
N ARG A 201 9.33 -11.62 20.27
CA ARG A 201 9.32 -12.94 19.61
C ARG A 201 10.26 -13.93 20.30
N LYS A 202 11.48 -13.48 20.66
CA LYS A 202 12.45 -14.32 21.42
C LYS A 202 11.89 -14.76 22.76
N ARG A 203 11.27 -13.83 23.51
CA ARG A 203 10.61 -14.15 24.81
C ARG A 203 9.48 -15.18 24.67
N LYS A 204 8.86 -15.27 23.50
CA LYS A 204 7.84 -16.27 23.16
C LYS A 204 8.44 -17.60 22.68
N GLY A 205 9.77 -17.76 22.72
CA GLY A 205 10.47 -18.98 22.35
C GLY A 205 10.82 -19.11 20.86
N GLU A 206 10.68 -18.02 20.07
CA GLU A 206 11.07 -18.06 18.65
C GLU A 206 12.60 -17.91 18.52
N ASN A 207 13.22 -18.82 17.77
CA ASN A 207 14.64 -18.68 17.42
C ASN A 207 14.78 -17.66 16.28
N ILE A 208 15.41 -16.53 16.58
CA ILE A 208 15.61 -15.42 15.65
C ILE A 208 17.03 -15.47 15.08
N ASP A 209 17.12 -15.68 13.78
CA ASP A 209 18.35 -15.73 13.01
C ASP A 209 18.32 -14.78 11.80
N PRO A 210 19.41 -14.59 11.04
CA PRO A 210 19.43 -13.73 9.87
C PRO A 210 18.41 -14.11 8.77
N ASN A 211 17.96 -15.35 8.72
CA ASN A 211 16.96 -15.85 7.77
C ASN A 211 15.51 -15.65 8.24
N SER A 212 15.32 -15.29 9.50
CA SER A 212 14.00 -15.04 10.08
C SER A 212 13.30 -13.90 9.34
N LEU A 213 11.99 -14.06 9.11
CA LEU A 213 11.17 -13.01 8.52
C LEU A 213 11.06 -11.81 9.47
N VAL A 214 11.08 -10.60 8.90
CA VAL A 214 10.91 -9.35 9.67
C VAL A 214 9.53 -9.30 10.32
N VAL A 215 8.48 -9.81 9.66
CA VAL A 215 7.13 -9.88 10.22
C VAL A 215 6.52 -11.27 10.07
N THR A 216 5.88 -11.76 11.14
CA THR A 216 5.25 -13.08 11.21
C THR A 216 3.88 -13.02 11.87
N LEU A 217 3.13 -14.11 11.83
CA LEU A 217 1.98 -14.33 12.72
C LEU A 217 2.48 -14.48 14.19
N ARG A 218 1.56 -14.48 15.14
CA ARG A 218 1.87 -14.62 16.57
C ARG A 218 2.55 -15.96 16.91
N ASP A 219 2.34 -16.97 16.08
CA ASP A 219 2.89 -18.32 16.18
C ASP A 219 4.15 -18.54 15.33
N GLY A 220 4.79 -17.45 14.85
CA GLY A 220 5.99 -17.48 14.03
C GLY A 220 5.78 -17.84 12.56
N ARG A 221 4.59 -18.28 12.15
CA ARG A 221 4.31 -18.63 10.75
C ARG A 221 4.32 -17.40 9.84
N PRO A 222 4.66 -17.57 8.53
CA PRO A 222 4.62 -16.50 7.56
C PRO A 222 3.23 -15.86 7.43
N LEU A 223 3.18 -14.53 7.42
CA LEU A 223 1.96 -13.76 7.21
C LEU A 223 1.58 -13.78 5.72
N ARG A 224 0.33 -14.10 5.40
CA ARG A 224 -0.19 -14.08 4.02
C ARG A 224 -0.59 -12.66 3.61
N ASP A 225 -0.55 -12.35 2.31
CA ASP A 225 -0.94 -11.03 1.76
C ASP A 225 -2.37 -10.62 2.19
N THR A 226 -3.33 -11.55 2.15
CA THR A 226 -4.71 -11.28 2.57
C THR A 226 -4.81 -10.94 4.06
N GLN A 227 -4.08 -11.65 4.92
CA GLN A 227 -4.04 -11.38 6.36
C GLN A 227 -3.39 -10.03 6.65
N ALA A 228 -2.27 -9.74 5.99
CA ALA A 228 -1.59 -8.45 6.13
C ALA A 228 -2.51 -7.29 5.70
N ARG A 229 -3.23 -7.41 4.58
CA ARG A 229 -4.22 -6.39 4.14
C ARG A 229 -5.33 -6.20 5.17
N SER A 230 -5.87 -7.30 5.73
CA SER A 230 -6.89 -7.22 6.78
C SER A 230 -6.37 -6.50 8.04
N ILE A 231 -5.09 -6.72 8.41
CA ILE A 231 -4.44 -5.97 9.50
C ILE A 231 -4.41 -4.48 9.17
N PHE A 232 -3.96 -4.10 7.97
CA PHE A 232 -3.92 -2.69 7.56
C PHE A 232 -5.30 -2.04 7.57
N TYR A 233 -6.34 -2.70 7.03
CA TYR A 233 -7.69 -2.16 7.03
C TYR A 233 -8.22 -1.93 8.45
N ARG A 234 -7.97 -2.86 9.37
CA ARG A 234 -8.28 -2.67 10.79
C ARG A 234 -7.52 -1.50 11.41
N ILE A 235 -6.25 -1.31 11.06
CA ILE A 235 -5.43 -0.18 11.53
C ILE A 235 -6.04 1.15 11.04
N PHE A 236 -6.38 1.25 9.76
CA PHE A 236 -7.01 2.45 9.21
C PHE A 236 -8.37 2.74 9.86
N GLU A 237 -9.17 1.71 10.11
CA GLU A 237 -10.47 1.81 10.76
C GLU A 237 -10.34 2.31 12.21
N LYS A 238 -9.48 1.67 13.01
CA LYS A 238 -9.21 2.09 14.40
C LYS A 238 -8.61 3.49 14.50
N ALA A 239 -7.82 3.90 13.51
CA ALA A 239 -7.29 5.26 13.42
C ALA A 239 -8.34 6.30 12.98
N GLY A 240 -9.59 5.87 12.72
CA GLY A 240 -10.67 6.76 12.26
C GLY A 240 -10.42 7.35 10.87
N LEU A 241 -9.69 6.64 10.01
CA LEU A 241 -9.36 7.09 8.67
C LEU A 241 -10.23 6.42 7.60
N GLN A 242 -10.76 5.21 7.87
CA GLN A 242 -11.34 4.37 6.83
C GLN A 242 -12.77 4.75 6.48
N GLU A 243 -13.02 4.87 5.18
CA GLU A 243 -14.34 5.01 4.58
C GLU A 243 -14.40 4.28 3.24
N ASP A 244 -15.62 3.96 2.79
CA ASP A 244 -15.87 3.34 1.50
C ASP A 244 -16.04 4.41 0.42
N ILE A 245 -15.37 4.24 -0.72
CA ILE A 245 -15.38 5.18 -1.85
C ILE A 245 -16.07 4.62 -3.10
N GLY A 246 -16.96 3.65 -2.92
CA GLY A 246 -17.71 2.99 -4.00
C GLY A 246 -17.45 1.50 -4.09
N LYS A 247 -17.98 0.88 -5.14
CA LYS A 247 -17.86 -0.56 -5.39
C LYS A 247 -17.10 -0.84 -6.68
N ASP A 248 -16.33 -1.91 -6.70
CA ASP A 248 -15.72 -2.41 -7.93
C ASP A 248 -16.75 -3.19 -8.79
N ALA A 249 -16.35 -3.56 -10.01
CA ALA A 249 -17.20 -4.32 -10.95
C ALA A 249 -17.67 -5.70 -10.43
N ARG A 250 -17.14 -6.16 -9.28
CA ARG A 250 -17.55 -7.39 -8.59
C ARG A 250 -18.44 -7.12 -7.38
N GLY A 251 -18.82 -5.86 -7.15
CA GLY A 251 -19.64 -5.44 -6.02
C GLY A 251 -18.88 -5.29 -4.69
N HIS A 252 -17.54 -5.45 -4.67
CA HIS A 252 -16.77 -5.29 -3.44
C HIS A 252 -16.53 -3.80 -3.14
N ASN A 253 -16.71 -3.42 -1.87
CA ASN A 253 -16.43 -2.06 -1.42
C ASN A 253 -14.96 -1.71 -1.62
N ARG A 254 -14.72 -0.56 -2.25
CA ARG A 254 -13.42 0.06 -2.36
C ARG A 254 -13.16 0.92 -1.13
N LYS A 255 -12.01 0.71 -0.54
CA LYS A 255 -11.59 1.43 0.66
C LYS A 255 -10.75 2.64 0.27
N LYS A 256 -11.01 3.78 0.91
CA LYS A 256 -10.30 5.05 0.71
C LYS A 256 -8.81 4.92 1.06
N TYR A 257 -8.51 4.23 2.17
CA TYR A 257 -7.14 3.99 2.62
C TYR A 257 -6.75 2.52 2.43
N HIS A 258 -5.54 2.31 1.93
CA HIS A 258 -4.97 0.98 1.68
C HIS A 258 -3.43 1.01 1.80
N PRO A 259 -2.75 -0.14 1.99
CA PRO A 259 -1.30 -0.20 2.29
C PRO A 259 -0.40 0.51 1.28
N HIS A 260 -0.79 0.59 0.01
CA HIS A 260 0.03 1.23 -1.03
C HIS A 260 0.20 2.75 -0.80
N LEU A 261 -0.70 3.38 -0.02
CA LEU A 261 -0.59 4.79 0.32
C LEU A 261 0.66 5.10 1.16
N LEU A 262 1.17 4.15 1.97
CA LEU A 262 2.44 4.31 2.68
C LEU A 262 3.62 4.50 1.71
N ARG A 263 3.62 3.77 0.60
CA ARG A 263 4.63 3.96 -0.46
C ARG A 263 4.45 5.28 -1.20
N LYS A 264 3.21 5.72 -1.43
CA LYS A 264 2.94 7.06 -1.98
C LYS A 264 3.44 8.15 -1.03
N PHE A 265 3.14 8.02 0.27
CA PHE A 265 3.66 8.90 1.31
C PHE A 265 5.19 8.98 1.28
N PHE A 266 5.89 7.84 1.31
CA PHE A 266 7.36 7.81 1.23
C PHE A 266 7.89 8.58 0.02
N ARG A 267 7.33 8.32 -1.17
CA ARG A 267 7.70 9.02 -2.40
C ARG A 267 7.51 10.53 -2.29
N THR A 268 6.40 10.97 -1.70
CA THR A 268 6.10 12.40 -1.48
C THR A 268 7.05 13.00 -0.45
N ALA A 269 7.33 12.30 0.66
CA ALA A 269 8.26 12.75 1.68
C ALA A 269 9.68 12.97 1.14
N LEU A 270 10.20 12.04 0.33
CA LEU A 270 11.49 12.19 -0.33
C LEU A 270 11.52 13.40 -1.27
N ARG A 271 10.47 13.60 -2.07
CA ARG A 271 10.38 14.75 -2.97
C ARG A 271 10.30 16.08 -2.21
N ASN A 272 9.55 16.13 -1.12
CA ASN A 272 9.45 17.31 -0.26
C ASN A 272 10.77 17.63 0.45
N ALA A 273 11.64 16.64 0.65
CA ALA A 273 12.99 16.82 1.13
C ALA A 273 14.00 17.27 0.03
N GLY A 274 13.51 17.58 -1.17
CA GLY A 274 14.34 18.06 -2.30
C GLY A 274 15.17 16.96 -2.98
N ILE A 275 14.81 15.68 -2.79
CA ILE A 275 15.55 14.58 -3.42
C ILE A 275 15.13 14.44 -4.88
N GLU A 276 16.11 14.37 -5.76
CA GLU A 276 15.89 14.21 -7.19
C GLU A 276 15.12 12.93 -7.52
N ARG A 277 14.30 13.02 -8.54
CA ARG A 277 13.38 11.93 -8.95
C ARG A 277 14.10 10.61 -9.21
N ILE A 278 15.34 10.65 -9.75
CA ILE A 278 16.10 9.43 -10.06
C ILE A 278 16.39 8.61 -8.81
N TYR A 279 16.84 9.26 -7.72
CA TYR A 279 17.11 8.60 -6.45
C TYR A 279 15.82 8.10 -5.78
N VAL A 280 14.73 8.87 -5.88
CA VAL A 280 13.41 8.43 -5.38
C VAL A 280 12.97 7.16 -6.10
N GLU A 281 13.04 7.10 -7.42
CA GLU A 281 12.65 5.93 -8.22
C GLU A 281 13.58 4.73 -7.97
N ALA A 282 14.88 4.96 -7.74
CA ALA A 282 15.85 3.94 -7.34
C ALA A 282 15.46 3.32 -5.98
N MET A 283 15.25 4.13 -4.94
CA MET A 283 14.90 3.67 -3.59
C MET A 283 13.57 2.93 -3.56
N ILE A 284 12.58 3.33 -4.35
CA ILE A 284 11.34 2.56 -4.47
C ILE A 284 11.46 1.32 -5.40
N GLY A 285 12.63 1.07 -5.99
CA GLY A 285 12.92 -0.12 -6.80
C GLY A 285 12.16 -0.16 -8.11
N HIS A 286 12.00 0.97 -8.77
CA HIS A 286 11.55 1.00 -10.16
C HIS A 286 12.71 0.68 -11.08
N ASN A 287 12.42 0.11 -12.26
CA ASN A 287 13.43 -0.08 -13.27
C ASN A 287 13.77 1.27 -13.90
N LEU A 288 14.95 1.81 -13.60
CA LEU A 288 15.35 3.13 -14.05
C LEU A 288 15.44 3.21 -15.59
N LYS A 289 15.86 2.12 -16.26
CA LYS A 289 15.87 2.03 -17.73
C LYS A 289 14.51 2.28 -18.35
N SER A 290 13.47 1.65 -17.78
CA SER A 290 12.10 1.80 -18.29
C SER A 290 11.46 3.13 -17.89
N THR A 291 11.98 3.79 -16.86
CA THR A 291 11.41 5.04 -16.31
C THR A 291 12.01 6.28 -16.95
N PHE A 292 13.32 6.27 -17.26
CA PHE A 292 14.08 7.44 -17.73
C PHE A 292 14.75 7.26 -19.10
N GLY A 293 14.65 6.07 -19.72
CA GLY A 293 15.36 5.75 -20.95
C GLY A 293 16.79 5.24 -20.74
N VAL A 294 17.46 4.90 -21.86
CA VAL A 294 18.77 4.23 -21.83
C VAL A 294 19.89 5.18 -21.39
N GLU A 295 19.81 6.46 -21.72
CA GLU A 295 20.85 7.47 -21.42
C GLU A 295 21.12 7.63 -19.92
N MET A 296 20.08 7.51 -19.08
CA MET A 296 20.20 7.60 -17.62
C MET A 296 20.84 6.37 -16.94
N VAL A 297 21.05 5.29 -17.69
CA VAL A 297 21.71 4.06 -17.16
C VAL A 297 23.22 4.25 -17.00
N TYR A 298 23.79 5.23 -17.67
CA TYR A 298 25.22 5.56 -17.55
C TYR A 298 25.53 6.34 -16.28
N ASP A 299 24.54 6.92 -15.62
CA ASP A 299 24.72 7.49 -14.28
C ASP A 299 24.67 6.38 -13.20
N LYS A 300 25.81 5.71 -13.04
CA LYS A 300 25.99 4.66 -12.02
C LYS A 300 25.86 5.20 -10.58
N GLN A 301 25.69 6.49 -10.37
CA GLN A 301 25.57 7.09 -9.03
C GLN A 301 24.24 6.74 -8.39
N ALA A 302 23.15 6.64 -9.18
CA ALA A 302 21.82 6.32 -8.67
C ALA A 302 21.69 4.90 -8.07
N ASP A 303 22.65 4.01 -8.33
CA ASP A 303 22.70 2.64 -7.79
C ASP A 303 23.73 2.48 -6.65
N ARG A 304 24.48 3.55 -6.30
CA ARG A 304 25.48 3.50 -5.22
C ARG A 304 24.81 3.64 -3.85
N PRO A 305 25.00 2.68 -2.93
CA PRO A 305 24.38 2.72 -1.60
C PRO A 305 24.70 4.00 -0.82
N GLU A 306 25.95 4.47 -0.91
CA GLU A 306 26.44 5.64 -0.17
C GLU A 306 25.74 6.93 -0.62
N VAL A 307 25.54 7.09 -1.94
CA VAL A 307 24.82 8.23 -2.51
C VAL A 307 23.36 8.19 -2.12
N LEU A 308 22.73 7.00 -2.20
CA LEU A 308 21.33 6.82 -1.79
C LEU A 308 21.16 7.10 -0.30
N GLU A 309 22.10 6.70 0.55
CA GLU A 309 22.06 6.97 1.98
C GLU A 309 22.16 8.47 2.27
N GLU A 310 23.09 9.18 1.62
CA GLU A 310 23.22 10.64 1.74
C GLU A 310 21.91 11.34 1.36
N GLN A 311 21.29 10.94 0.24
CA GLN A 311 20.01 11.50 -0.17
C GLN A 311 18.90 11.16 0.85
N TYR A 312 18.84 9.91 1.31
CA TYR A 312 17.84 9.48 2.28
C TYR A 312 17.92 10.27 3.61
N ARG A 313 19.13 10.59 4.09
CA ARG A 313 19.35 11.38 5.30
C ARG A 313 18.64 12.74 5.26
N LYS A 314 18.51 13.37 4.10
CA LYS A 314 17.74 14.63 3.93
C LYS A 314 16.26 14.46 4.23
N ALA A 315 15.71 13.25 4.03
CA ALA A 315 14.30 12.96 4.28
C ALA A 315 14.00 12.45 5.69
N ILE A 316 14.99 12.13 6.52
CA ILE A 316 14.77 11.59 7.88
C ILE A 316 13.79 12.46 8.69
N PRO A 317 13.88 13.81 8.71
CA PRO A 317 12.91 14.64 9.43
C PRO A 317 11.45 14.46 8.96
N GLN A 318 11.23 14.13 7.66
CA GLN A 318 9.92 13.87 7.11
C GLN A 318 9.41 12.45 7.42
N LEU A 319 10.34 11.53 7.74
CA LEU A 319 10.10 10.10 7.97
C LEU A 319 10.17 9.70 9.46
N THR A 320 10.25 10.68 10.35
CA THR A 320 10.28 10.51 11.81
C THR A 320 8.89 10.79 12.38
N PHE A 321 8.35 9.88 13.19
CA PHE A 321 6.97 9.95 13.66
C PHE A 321 6.86 9.90 15.19
N LEU A 322 7.75 9.19 15.89
CA LEU A 322 7.62 8.87 17.30
C LEU A 322 8.40 9.82 18.21
N SER A 323 9.53 10.37 17.77
CA SER A 323 10.43 11.20 18.59
C SER A 323 9.80 12.52 19.05
N GLU A 324 8.74 12.99 18.38
CA GLU A 324 8.00 14.19 18.77
C GLU A 324 6.81 13.89 19.72
N LEU A 325 6.63 12.63 20.12
CA LEU A 325 5.49 12.17 20.89
C LEU A 325 5.40 12.70 22.29
N PRO A 326 6.48 12.72 23.09
CA PRO A 326 6.43 13.31 24.43
C PRO A 326 5.92 14.76 24.38
N TYR A 327 6.35 15.53 23.39
CA TYR A 327 5.94 16.91 23.18
C TYR A 327 4.45 17.04 22.79
N LEU A 328 3.95 16.18 21.91
CA LEU A 328 2.55 16.22 21.48
C LEU A 328 1.59 15.71 22.57
N GLU A 329 1.98 14.67 23.32
CA GLU A 329 1.21 14.20 24.47
C GLU A 329 1.18 15.26 25.59
N GLN A 330 2.29 15.95 25.82
CA GLN A 330 2.36 17.06 26.77
C GLN A 330 1.46 18.20 26.31
N LYS A 331 1.53 18.62 25.05
CA LYS A 331 0.65 19.66 24.50
C LYS A 331 -0.84 19.32 24.57
N LYS A 332 -1.18 18.04 24.34
CA LYS A 332 -2.56 17.57 24.45
C LYS A 332 -3.04 17.59 25.91
N ARG A 333 -2.20 17.17 26.85
CA ARG A 333 -2.47 17.26 28.28
C ARG A 333 -2.61 18.72 28.75
N GLU A 334 -1.75 19.60 28.26
CA GLU A 334 -1.82 21.03 28.52
C GLU A 334 -3.15 21.62 28.06
N ALA A 335 -3.57 21.33 26.84
CA ALA A 335 -4.85 21.78 26.29
C ALA A 335 -6.07 21.23 27.04
N GLU A 336 -6.03 19.94 27.44
CA GLU A 336 -7.08 19.32 28.26
C GLU A 336 -7.15 19.94 29.68
N LEU A 337 -6.00 20.24 30.26
CA LEU A 337 -5.91 20.92 31.55
C LEU A 337 -6.41 22.36 31.47
N GLU A 338 -6.04 23.12 30.45
CA GLU A 338 -6.54 24.49 30.23
C GLU A 338 -8.07 24.50 30.06
N GLU A 339 -8.65 23.57 29.31
CA GLU A 339 -10.11 23.48 29.20
C GLU A 339 -10.77 23.16 30.55
N ARG A 340 -10.16 22.27 31.32
CA ARG A 340 -10.65 21.92 32.70
C ARG A 340 -10.56 23.09 33.63
N VAL A 341 -9.46 23.85 33.60
CA VAL A 341 -9.30 25.10 34.37
C VAL A 341 -10.38 26.11 33.97
N ARG A 342 -10.61 26.38 32.72
CA ARG A 342 -11.68 27.31 32.26
C ARG A 342 -13.07 26.87 32.75
N ARG A 343 -13.35 25.55 32.75
CA ARG A 343 -14.63 25.02 33.29
C ARG A 343 -14.74 25.27 34.78
N LEU A 344 -13.68 25.03 35.55
CA LEU A 344 -13.65 25.27 37.02
C LEU A 344 -13.78 26.75 37.32
N GLU A 345 -13.10 27.63 36.62
CA GLU A 345 -13.24 29.08 36.76
C GLU A 345 -14.67 29.56 36.52
N LYS A 346 -15.34 28.99 35.50
CA LYS A 346 -16.75 29.32 35.21
C LYS A 346 -17.70 28.85 36.29
N ILE A 347 -17.44 27.70 36.88
CA ILE A 347 -18.20 27.18 38.02
C ILE A 347 -17.95 28.03 39.27
N LEU A 348 -16.70 28.38 39.55
CA LEU A 348 -16.33 29.23 40.68
C LEU A 348 -16.98 30.61 40.61
N LYS A 349 -16.97 31.26 39.44
CA LYS A 349 -17.66 32.53 39.22
C LYS A 349 -19.16 32.42 39.48
N LYS A 350 -19.81 31.31 39.06
CA LYS A 350 -21.24 31.09 39.35
C LYS A 350 -21.50 30.90 40.88
N LEU A 351 -20.64 30.16 41.57
CA LEU A 351 -20.77 29.94 43.02
C LEU A 351 -20.58 31.24 43.79
N LEU A 352 -19.57 32.05 43.44
CA LEU A 352 -19.35 33.37 44.04
C LEU A 352 -20.55 34.32 43.81
N ALA A 353 -21.12 34.32 42.62
CA ALA A 353 -22.32 35.12 42.32
C ALA A 353 -23.53 34.67 43.16
N LEU A 354 -23.71 33.36 43.37
CA LEU A 354 -24.76 32.84 44.24
C LEU A 354 -24.53 33.18 45.72
N GLN A 355 -23.28 33.14 46.21
CA GLN A 355 -22.94 33.54 47.58
C GLN A 355 -23.20 35.05 47.79
N THR A 356 -22.81 35.91 46.87
CA THR A 356 -23.12 37.36 46.96
C THR A 356 -24.61 37.65 46.92
N GLN A 357 -25.41 36.92 46.14
CA GLN A 357 -26.88 37.05 46.15
C GLN A 357 -27.49 36.58 47.48
N HIS A 358 -27.01 35.49 48.08
CA HIS A 358 -27.49 35.03 49.41
C HIS A 358 -27.14 36.03 50.49
N SER A 359 -25.89 36.55 50.50
CA SER A 359 -25.47 37.55 51.48
C SER A 359 -26.23 38.89 51.37
N LEU A 360 -26.70 39.27 50.18
CA LEU A 360 -27.55 40.44 49.98
C LEU A 360 -29.00 40.21 50.43
N GLN A 361 -29.53 39.00 50.21
CA GLN A 361 -30.89 38.65 50.73
C GLN A 361 -30.93 38.53 52.26
N ASP A 362 -29.86 38.07 52.91
CA ASP A 362 -29.75 38.02 54.36
C ASP A 362 -29.63 39.41 54.98
N LEU A 363 -29.07 40.40 54.26
CA LEU A 363 -28.99 41.79 54.68
C LEU A 363 -30.29 42.58 54.47
N GLU A 364 -31.13 42.18 53.51
CA GLU A 364 -32.47 42.81 53.29
C GLU A 364 -33.58 42.24 54.21
N ALA A 365 -33.26 41.13 54.92
CA ALA A 365 -34.22 40.44 55.80
C ALA A 365 -34.06 40.85 57.31
N VAL A 366 -33.10 41.73 57.62
CA VAL A 366 -32.88 42.34 58.95
C VAL A 366 -33.37 43.82 58.97
#